data_72d533d06b13e72c8023976715ce2443
#
_entry.id   72d533d06b13e72c8023976715ce2443
#
_cell.length_a   1.000
_cell.length_b   1.000
_cell.length_c   1.000
_cell.angle_alpha   90.00
_cell.angle_beta   90.00
_cell.angle_gamma   90.00
#
_symmetry.space_group_name_H-M   'P 1'
#
loop_
_entity.id
_entity.type
_entity.pdbx_description
1 polymer ?
#
loop_
_entity_poly.entity_id
_entity_poly.type
_entity_poly.pdbx_seq_one_letter_code
_entity_poly.pdbx_strand_id
1 'polypeptide(L)'
;DVKTCLQSTIPSHSQSQIMQFDDVILGRRSIRGYKPDPVPQALIEEILTLAMRAPSSMNTQPWNFYVLTGEPLDRIRAGNTERNLAGVPHSREFRTGQAFEGHHRDRQVGVAKQLFSAMGIAREDKDARQDWVLRGFRQFDAPVCVIVTYDRVLAGSDDTPFDCGAVTTALVNAAWSRGLGAVINSQGIMQSPVVREHAGIADDQVIMKSIAIGWPDDSFPANAVVSERKTVQEAVVFRGFDQ
;
A
#
# COMPACT_ATOMS: atom_id res chain seq x y z
N ASP A 1 -20.06 20.16 -22.04
CA ASP A 1 -21.28 19.51 -21.50
C ASP A 1 -20.90 18.17 -20.89
N VAL A 2 -20.50 18.21 -19.61
CA VAL A 2 -19.92 17.07 -18.86
C VAL A 2 -21.01 16.11 -18.35
N LYS A 3 -22.26 16.33 -18.67
CA LYS A 3 -23.40 15.54 -18.17
C LYS A 3 -23.83 14.36 -19.04
N THR A 4 -23.26 14.16 -20.22
CA THR A 4 -23.75 13.17 -21.18
C THR A 4 -22.91 11.90 -21.30
N CYS A 5 -21.85 11.71 -20.50
CA CYS A 5 -20.95 10.56 -20.62
C CYS A 5 -21.08 9.51 -19.49
N LEU A 6 -22.14 9.52 -18.69
CA LEU A 6 -22.34 8.59 -17.57
C LEU A 6 -23.49 7.58 -17.75
N GLN A 7 -23.93 7.35 -19.00
CA GLN A 7 -24.89 6.29 -19.29
C GLN A 7 -24.32 5.27 -20.26
N SER A 8 -23.31 4.50 -19.82
CA SER A 8 -22.98 3.22 -20.43
C SER A 8 -23.30 2.12 -19.42
N THR A 9 -24.25 1.29 -19.80
CA THR A 9 -24.75 0.09 -19.15
C THR A 9 -23.65 -0.76 -18.54
N ILE A 10 -23.54 -0.75 -17.19
CA ILE A 10 -22.76 -1.73 -16.43
C ILE A 10 -23.55 -3.04 -16.44
N PRO A 11 -22.94 -4.19 -16.82
CA PRO A 11 -23.59 -5.48 -16.70
C PRO A 11 -23.84 -5.79 -15.22
N SER A 12 -24.99 -6.31 -14.91
CA SER A 12 -25.46 -6.70 -13.58
C SER A 12 -24.59 -7.81 -12.96
N HIS A 13 -23.50 -7.40 -12.29
CA HIS A 13 -22.95 -8.18 -11.21
C HIS A 13 -23.63 -7.67 -9.92
N SER A 14 -24.02 -8.59 -9.05
CA SER A 14 -24.71 -8.33 -7.78
C SER A 14 -24.31 -6.97 -7.21
N GLN A 15 -25.30 -6.09 -6.97
CA GLN A 15 -25.07 -4.79 -6.34
C GLN A 15 -24.36 -5.02 -5.02
N SER A 16 -23.03 -4.97 -5.04
CA SER A 16 -22.23 -4.84 -3.82
C SER A 16 -22.66 -3.50 -3.22
N GLN A 17 -23.27 -3.56 -2.06
CA GLN A 17 -23.74 -2.40 -1.33
C GLN A 17 -22.53 -1.46 -1.16
N ILE A 18 -22.58 -0.27 -1.77
CA ILE A 18 -21.48 0.72 -1.68
C ILE A 18 -21.31 1.05 -0.20
N MET A 19 -20.10 0.82 0.34
CA MET A 19 -19.79 1.16 1.73
C MET A 19 -19.92 2.65 1.96
N GLN A 20 -20.48 3.03 3.11
CA GLN A 20 -20.47 4.42 3.55
C GLN A 20 -19.03 4.88 3.83
N PHE A 21 -18.78 6.16 3.67
CA PHE A 21 -17.42 6.70 3.82
C PHE A 21 -16.80 6.39 5.20
N ASP A 22 -17.57 6.54 6.27
CA ASP A 22 -17.11 6.28 7.64
C ASP A 22 -16.78 4.79 7.82
N ASP A 23 -17.57 3.89 7.25
CA ASP A 23 -17.30 2.44 7.30
C ASP A 23 -16.00 2.09 6.58
N VAL A 24 -15.69 2.77 5.47
CA VAL A 24 -14.42 2.62 4.77
C VAL A 24 -13.26 3.05 5.65
N ILE A 25 -13.34 4.23 6.24
CA ILE A 25 -12.27 4.80 7.08
C ILE A 25 -12.04 3.95 8.32
N LEU A 26 -13.09 3.52 8.99
CA LEU A 26 -13.03 2.73 10.23
C LEU A 26 -12.67 1.26 9.95
N GLY A 27 -13.14 0.69 8.85
CA GLY A 27 -12.98 -0.73 8.52
C GLY A 27 -11.66 -1.05 7.82
N ARG A 28 -11.11 -0.12 7.02
CA ARG A 28 -9.89 -0.36 6.25
C ARG A 28 -8.71 -0.71 7.16
N ARG A 29 -8.07 -1.80 6.86
CA ARG A 29 -6.83 -2.24 7.51
C ARG A 29 -5.84 -2.80 6.49
N SER A 30 -4.60 -3.01 6.89
CA SER A 30 -3.58 -3.62 6.03
C SER A 30 -3.83 -5.12 5.89
N ILE A 31 -4.10 -5.56 4.67
CA ILE A 31 -4.32 -6.97 4.30
C ILE A 31 -3.00 -7.56 3.79
N ARG A 32 -2.62 -8.74 4.31
CA ARG A 32 -1.34 -9.41 4.04
C ARG A 32 -1.48 -10.86 3.59
N GLY A 33 -2.70 -11.34 3.42
CA GLY A 33 -3.06 -12.62 2.84
C GLY A 33 -4.19 -12.42 1.84
N TYR A 34 -4.04 -12.98 0.66
CA TYR A 34 -4.95 -12.77 -0.47
C TYR A 34 -5.37 -14.10 -1.05
N LYS A 35 -6.59 -14.12 -1.60
CA LYS A 35 -7.04 -15.19 -2.48
C LYS A 35 -6.28 -15.13 -3.81
N PRO A 36 -6.09 -16.26 -4.50
CA PRO A 36 -5.39 -16.29 -5.78
C PRO A 36 -6.22 -15.70 -6.95
N ASP A 37 -7.46 -15.34 -6.70
CA ASP A 37 -8.38 -14.85 -7.72
C ASP A 37 -7.85 -13.58 -8.39
N PRO A 38 -7.89 -13.49 -9.72
CA PRO A 38 -7.45 -12.30 -10.43
C PRO A 38 -8.36 -11.10 -10.11
N VAL A 39 -7.76 -9.92 -10.11
CA VAL A 39 -8.50 -8.66 -10.00
C VAL A 39 -8.69 -8.10 -11.41
N PRO A 40 -9.93 -7.82 -11.85
CA PRO A 40 -10.18 -7.26 -13.17
C PRO A 40 -9.51 -5.89 -13.35
N GLN A 41 -8.90 -5.65 -14.51
CA GLN A 41 -8.26 -4.36 -14.84
C GLN A 41 -9.25 -3.21 -14.69
N ALA A 42 -10.48 -3.35 -15.17
CA ALA A 42 -11.52 -2.32 -15.06
C ALA A 42 -11.79 -1.90 -13.61
N LEU A 43 -11.71 -2.82 -12.65
CA LEU A 43 -11.86 -2.50 -11.23
C LEU A 43 -10.67 -1.70 -10.69
N ILE A 44 -9.46 -2.02 -11.14
CA ILE A 44 -8.27 -1.23 -10.79
C ILE A 44 -8.33 0.17 -11.40
N GLU A 45 -8.80 0.31 -12.64
CA GLU A 45 -9.01 1.61 -13.29
C GLU A 45 -10.05 2.46 -12.55
N GLU A 46 -11.14 1.87 -12.09
CA GLU A 46 -12.14 2.55 -11.25
C GLU A 46 -11.52 3.05 -9.94
N ILE A 47 -10.77 2.20 -9.25
CA ILE A 47 -10.08 2.54 -8.00
C ILE A 47 -9.08 3.68 -8.21
N LEU A 48 -8.27 3.61 -9.26
CA LEU A 48 -7.29 4.66 -9.58
C LEU A 48 -7.97 5.97 -9.96
N THR A 49 -9.08 5.93 -10.71
CA THR A 49 -9.88 7.11 -11.06
C THR A 49 -10.35 7.86 -9.82
N LEU A 50 -10.80 7.14 -8.80
CA LEU A 50 -11.18 7.74 -7.52
C LEU A 50 -9.96 8.25 -6.75
N ALA A 51 -8.88 7.47 -6.71
CA ALA A 51 -7.66 7.85 -6.02
C ALA A 51 -7.06 9.15 -6.55
N MET A 52 -7.03 9.32 -7.87
CA MET A 52 -6.52 10.52 -8.54
C MET A 52 -7.36 11.80 -8.28
N ARG A 53 -8.47 11.69 -7.53
CA ARG A 53 -9.20 12.87 -6.99
C ARG A 53 -8.55 13.44 -5.73
N ALA A 54 -7.48 12.85 -5.24
CA ALA A 54 -6.74 13.37 -4.11
C ALA A 54 -6.24 14.81 -4.38
N PRO A 55 -6.25 15.69 -3.37
CA PRO A 55 -5.66 17.01 -3.51
C PRO A 55 -4.14 16.94 -3.56
N SER A 56 -3.53 17.97 -4.14
CA SER A 56 -2.08 18.18 -4.11
C SER A 56 -1.76 19.66 -4.04
N SER A 57 -0.56 20.00 -3.57
CA SER A 57 -0.05 21.38 -3.52
C SER A 57 -0.12 22.01 -4.90
N MET A 58 -0.79 23.15 -5.03
CA MET A 58 -0.99 23.88 -6.30
C MET A 58 -1.53 23.01 -7.46
N ASN A 59 -2.18 21.88 -7.14
CA ASN A 59 -2.65 20.89 -8.11
C ASN A 59 -1.52 20.27 -8.95
N THR A 60 -0.34 20.11 -8.39
CA THR A 60 0.84 19.58 -9.08
C THR A 60 0.74 18.10 -9.45
N GLN A 61 -0.06 17.33 -8.71
CA GLN A 61 -0.32 15.90 -8.97
C GLN A 61 0.97 15.11 -9.26
N PRO A 62 1.93 15.09 -8.32
CA PRO A 62 3.30 14.63 -8.57
C PRO A 62 3.42 13.12 -8.79
N TRP A 63 2.38 12.37 -8.53
CA TRP A 63 2.35 10.90 -8.54
C TRP A 63 2.21 10.32 -9.94
N ASN A 64 2.89 9.19 -10.16
CA ASN A 64 2.66 8.28 -11.27
C ASN A 64 2.45 6.85 -10.72
N PHE A 65 1.76 6.00 -11.48
CA PHE A 65 1.45 4.64 -11.07
C PHE A 65 1.87 3.63 -12.13
N TYR A 66 2.54 2.57 -11.70
CA TYR A 66 2.81 1.38 -12.49
C TYR A 66 2.03 0.22 -11.89
N VAL A 67 1.06 -0.29 -12.63
CA VAL A 67 0.20 -1.40 -12.19
C VAL A 67 0.73 -2.70 -12.75
N LEU A 68 1.03 -3.66 -11.89
CA LEU A 68 1.71 -4.89 -12.24
C LEU A 68 0.89 -6.11 -11.80
N THR A 69 0.85 -7.09 -12.69
CA THR A 69 0.28 -8.42 -12.46
C THR A 69 1.03 -9.44 -13.32
N GLY A 70 0.84 -10.73 -13.09
CA GLY A 70 1.44 -11.79 -13.88
C GLY A 70 2.98 -11.75 -13.93
N GLU A 71 3.55 -12.04 -15.08
CA GLU A 71 4.99 -12.24 -15.26
C GLU A 71 5.88 -11.09 -14.75
N PRO A 72 5.62 -9.81 -15.05
CA PRO A 72 6.43 -8.70 -14.51
C PRO A 72 6.45 -8.68 -12.98
N LEU A 73 5.30 -8.92 -12.34
CA LEU A 73 5.20 -8.97 -10.89
C LEU A 73 5.93 -10.19 -10.32
N ASP A 74 5.84 -11.34 -10.97
CA ASP A 74 6.51 -12.58 -10.55
C ASP A 74 8.04 -12.44 -10.64
N ARG A 75 8.55 -11.78 -11.67
CA ARG A 75 9.98 -11.45 -11.79
C ARG A 75 10.46 -10.53 -10.68
N ILE A 76 9.67 -9.52 -10.30
CA ILE A 76 9.98 -8.65 -9.15
C ILE A 76 10.04 -9.46 -7.86
N ARG A 77 9.08 -10.35 -7.61
CA ARG A 77 9.06 -11.23 -6.44
C ARG A 77 10.31 -12.11 -6.37
N ALA A 78 10.63 -12.76 -7.48
CA ALA A 78 11.79 -13.64 -7.58
C ALA A 78 13.09 -12.88 -7.33
N GLY A 79 13.32 -11.78 -8.03
CA GLY A 79 14.53 -10.98 -7.89
C GLY A 79 14.67 -10.31 -6.51
N ASN A 80 13.58 -9.81 -5.94
CA ASN A 80 13.59 -9.28 -4.57
C ASN A 80 13.96 -10.36 -3.55
N THR A 81 13.41 -11.56 -3.69
CA THR A 81 13.67 -12.70 -2.80
C THR A 81 15.11 -13.15 -2.92
N GLU A 82 15.59 -13.39 -4.14
CA GLU A 82 16.95 -13.81 -4.42
C GLU A 82 18.00 -12.84 -3.85
N ARG A 83 17.85 -11.54 -4.16
CA ARG A 83 18.79 -10.52 -3.67
C ARG A 83 18.74 -10.37 -2.16
N ASN A 84 17.58 -10.51 -1.53
CA ASN A 84 17.48 -10.48 -0.06
C ASN A 84 18.18 -11.68 0.57
N LEU A 85 17.96 -12.89 0.05
CA LEU A 85 18.62 -14.10 0.53
C LEU A 85 20.14 -14.08 0.31
N ALA A 86 20.59 -13.46 -0.78
CA ALA A 86 22.01 -13.26 -1.07
C ALA A 86 22.66 -12.15 -0.23
N GLY A 87 21.91 -11.48 0.65
CA GLY A 87 22.41 -10.40 1.50
C GLY A 87 22.75 -9.11 0.73
N VAL A 88 22.20 -8.91 -0.46
CA VAL A 88 22.43 -7.69 -1.25
C VAL A 88 21.85 -6.48 -0.50
N PRO A 89 22.64 -5.42 -0.28
CA PRO A 89 22.16 -4.23 0.41
C PRO A 89 20.92 -3.62 -0.24
N HIS A 90 20.03 -3.09 0.60
CA HIS A 90 18.83 -2.41 0.12
C HIS A 90 19.19 -1.10 -0.62
N SER A 91 18.54 -0.86 -1.74
CA SER A 91 18.77 0.26 -2.64
C SER A 91 17.52 1.10 -2.89
N ARG A 92 16.72 1.33 -1.83
CA ARG A 92 15.52 2.19 -1.94
C ARG A 92 15.90 3.59 -2.44
N GLU A 93 15.11 4.11 -3.37
CA GLU A 93 15.28 5.44 -3.92
C GLU A 93 14.67 6.51 -3.02
N PHE A 94 13.43 6.29 -2.57
CA PHE A 94 12.81 7.15 -1.58
C PHE A 94 13.28 6.74 -0.18
N ARG A 95 14.07 7.61 0.43
CA ARG A 95 14.65 7.36 1.76
C ARG A 95 13.62 7.67 2.84
N THR A 96 13.40 6.71 3.73
CA THR A 96 12.75 6.98 5.01
C THR A 96 13.78 7.51 5.98
N GLY A 97 13.36 8.39 6.91
CA GLY A 97 14.23 8.98 7.91
C GLY A 97 14.94 7.97 8.83
N GLN A 98 15.44 8.45 9.94
CA GLN A 98 16.14 7.66 10.97
C GLN A 98 15.23 6.55 11.55
N ALA A 99 15.84 5.62 12.29
CA ALA A 99 15.10 4.59 13.02
C ALA A 99 14.10 5.22 14.00
N PHE A 100 12.96 4.57 14.17
CA PHE A 100 11.97 5.03 15.15
C PHE A 100 12.49 4.86 16.57
N GLU A 101 12.25 5.85 17.43
CA GLU A 101 12.59 5.87 18.84
C GLU A 101 11.37 6.17 19.72
N GLY A 102 11.46 5.97 21.03
CA GLY A 102 10.43 6.24 21.99
C GLY A 102 9.10 5.58 21.62
N HIS A 103 8.00 6.29 21.86
CA HIS A 103 6.64 5.81 21.60
C HIS A 103 6.37 5.45 20.11
N HIS A 104 7.13 5.99 19.16
CA HIS A 104 7.03 5.58 17.75
C HIS A 104 7.57 4.16 17.56
N ARG A 105 8.70 3.86 18.23
CA ARG A 105 9.27 2.52 18.26
C ARG A 105 8.36 1.54 18.96
N ASP A 106 7.74 1.94 20.07
CA ASP A 106 6.80 1.10 20.82
C ASP A 106 5.62 0.66 19.98
N ARG A 107 5.03 1.59 19.21
CA ARG A 107 3.94 1.28 18.25
C ARG A 107 4.41 0.34 17.14
N GLN A 108 5.60 0.56 16.59
CA GLN A 108 6.18 -0.33 15.58
C GLN A 108 6.35 -1.75 16.12
N VAL A 109 6.91 -1.88 17.30
CA VAL A 109 7.12 -3.18 17.96
C VAL A 109 5.79 -3.82 18.34
N GLY A 110 4.84 -3.02 18.83
CA GLY A 110 3.49 -3.48 19.18
C GLY A 110 2.79 -4.16 18.01
N VAL A 111 2.73 -3.51 16.86
CA VAL A 111 2.09 -4.10 15.67
C VAL A 111 2.86 -5.32 15.15
N ALA A 112 4.19 -5.32 15.23
CA ALA A 112 4.98 -6.49 14.84
C ALA A 112 4.70 -7.70 15.75
N LYS A 113 4.59 -7.50 17.07
CA LYS A 113 4.22 -8.56 18.02
C LYS A 113 2.82 -9.12 17.73
N GLN A 114 1.85 -8.25 17.46
CA GLN A 114 0.49 -8.68 17.09
C GLN A 114 0.50 -9.57 15.83
N LEU A 115 1.25 -9.17 14.80
CA LEU A 115 1.36 -9.94 13.55
C LEU A 115 2.04 -11.30 13.77
N PHE A 116 3.16 -11.35 14.49
CA PHE A 116 3.83 -12.62 14.79
C PHE A 116 2.95 -13.53 15.65
N SER A 117 2.26 -12.97 16.65
CA SER A 117 1.32 -13.74 17.49
C SER A 117 0.16 -14.30 16.66
N ALA A 118 -0.47 -13.49 15.80
CA ALA A 118 -1.56 -13.93 14.96
C ALA A 118 -1.13 -15.05 13.99
N MET A 119 0.10 -14.99 13.48
CA MET A 119 0.67 -16.00 12.59
C MET A 119 1.24 -17.23 13.32
N GLY A 120 1.21 -17.25 14.66
CA GLY A 120 1.80 -18.33 15.44
C GLY A 120 3.33 -18.42 15.33
N ILE A 121 4.02 -17.33 14.98
CA ILE A 121 5.46 -17.31 14.76
C ILE A 121 6.18 -17.01 16.09
N ALA A 122 6.85 -18.00 16.64
CA ALA A 122 7.61 -17.86 17.86
C ALA A 122 8.85 -16.97 17.68
N ARG A 123 9.35 -16.39 18.79
CA ARG A 123 10.54 -15.52 18.75
C ARG A 123 11.79 -16.27 18.32
N GLU A 124 11.87 -17.52 18.69
CA GLU A 124 13.01 -18.43 18.46
C GLU A 124 12.97 -19.05 17.05
N ASP A 125 11.81 -19.05 16.41
CA ASP A 125 11.63 -19.61 15.06
C ASP A 125 12.17 -18.65 13.99
N LYS A 126 13.46 -18.79 13.70
CA LYS A 126 14.17 -17.94 12.75
C LYS A 126 13.67 -18.16 11.33
N ASP A 127 13.33 -19.37 10.97
CA ASP A 127 12.91 -19.72 9.60
C ASP A 127 11.53 -19.16 9.29
N ALA A 128 10.55 -19.34 10.18
CA ALA A 128 9.24 -18.74 10.02
C ALA A 128 9.28 -17.20 10.05
N ARG A 129 10.19 -16.62 10.86
CA ARG A 129 10.40 -15.16 10.87
C ARG A 129 11.01 -14.66 9.56
N GLN A 130 11.96 -15.39 8.99
CA GLN A 130 12.55 -15.07 7.71
C GLN A 130 11.50 -15.17 6.58
N ASP A 131 10.72 -16.25 6.55
CA ASP A 131 9.65 -16.37 5.55
C ASP A 131 8.63 -15.24 5.67
N TRP A 132 8.22 -14.87 6.89
CA TRP A 132 7.35 -13.72 7.12
C TRP A 132 7.93 -12.42 6.55
N VAL A 133 9.23 -12.17 6.73
CA VAL A 133 9.92 -11.00 6.17
C VAL A 133 9.92 -11.07 4.64
N LEU A 134 10.23 -12.24 4.06
CA LEU A 134 10.27 -12.45 2.62
C LEU A 134 8.88 -12.26 1.96
N ARG A 135 7.78 -12.52 2.66
CA ARG A 135 6.44 -12.20 2.15
C ARG A 135 6.30 -10.73 1.77
N GLY A 136 6.85 -9.81 2.56
CA GLY A 136 6.87 -8.38 2.21
C GLY A 136 7.66 -8.09 0.93
N PHE A 137 8.79 -8.76 0.72
CA PHE A 137 9.59 -8.65 -0.52
C PHE A 137 8.85 -9.22 -1.74
N ARG A 138 7.99 -10.24 -1.54
CA ARG A 138 7.12 -10.82 -2.56
C ARG A 138 5.80 -10.08 -2.74
N GLN A 139 5.63 -8.87 -2.20
CA GLN A 139 4.34 -8.12 -2.24
C GLN A 139 3.19 -8.90 -1.59
N PHE A 140 3.48 -9.69 -0.54
CA PHE A 140 2.52 -10.55 0.16
C PHE A 140 1.77 -11.53 -0.77
N ASP A 141 2.39 -11.88 -1.89
CA ASP A 141 1.85 -12.75 -2.93
C ASP A 141 0.48 -12.27 -3.50
N ALA A 142 0.22 -10.96 -3.44
CA ALA A 142 -1.01 -10.34 -3.91
C ALA A 142 -1.12 -10.39 -5.45
N PRO A 143 -2.30 -10.62 -6.04
CA PRO A 143 -2.46 -10.73 -7.50
C PRO A 143 -2.10 -9.44 -8.25
N VAL A 144 -2.16 -8.29 -7.60
CA VAL A 144 -1.83 -6.98 -8.18
C VAL A 144 -0.86 -6.21 -7.27
N CYS A 145 0.09 -5.53 -7.88
CA CYS A 145 0.93 -4.55 -7.21
C CYS A 145 0.88 -3.22 -7.96
N VAL A 146 0.68 -2.13 -7.23
CA VAL A 146 0.77 -0.77 -7.74
C VAL A 146 2.05 -0.15 -7.19
N ILE A 147 2.97 0.25 -8.07
CA ILE A 147 4.15 1.02 -7.69
C ILE A 147 3.82 2.50 -7.82
N VAL A 148 3.99 3.24 -6.75
CA VAL A 148 3.86 4.70 -6.72
C VAL A 148 5.23 5.32 -6.96
N THR A 149 5.31 6.17 -7.97
CA THR A 149 6.52 6.96 -8.29
C THR A 149 6.18 8.44 -8.34
N TYR A 150 7.19 9.28 -8.41
CA TYR A 150 7.07 10.69 -8.70
C TYR A 150 8.24 11.16 -9.57
N ASP A 151 8.06 12.29 -10.28
CA ASP A 151 9.07 12.82 -11.16
C ASP A 151 10.32 13.26 -10.39
N ARG A 152 11.49 12.81 -10.80
CA ARG A 152 12.77 13.07 -10.09
C ARG A 152 13.08 14.54 -9.91
N VAL A 153 12.60 15.41 -10.80
CA VAL A 153 12.73 16.87 -10.68
C VAL A 153 12.10 17.41 -9.39
N LEU A 154 11.13 16.70 -8.82
CA LEU A 154 10.46 17.04 -7.57
C LEU A 154 11.16 16.44 -6.33
N ALA A 155 12.28 15.74 -6.51
CA ALA A 155 13.03 15.18 -5.40
C ALA A 155 13.59 16.32 -4.52
N GLY A 156 13.36 16.21 -3.21
CA GLY A 156 13.74 17.24 -2.24
C GLY A 156 12.62 18.23 -1.88
N SER A 157 11.47 18.18 -2.55
CA SER A 157 10.27 18.90 -2.10
C SER A 157 9.58 18.13 -0.97
N ASP A 158 9.23 18.81 0.11
CA ASP A 158 8.47 18.21 1.22
C ASP A 158 6.99 17.98 0.86
N ASP A 159 6.45 18.73 -0.10
CA ASP A 159 5.07 18.58 -0.59
C ASP A 159 4.89 17.26 -1.36
N THR A 160 5.89 16.86 -2.14
CA THR A 160 5.80 15.65 -2.98
C THR A 160 5.45 14.37 -2.18
N PRO A 161 6.16 14.03 -1.09
CA PRO A 161 5.77 12.87 -0.27
C PRO A 161 4.43 13.03 0.44
N PHE A 162 4.05 14.26 0.83
CA PHE A 162 2.75 14.56 1.43
C PHE A 162 1.62 14.27 0.43
N ASP A 163 1.71 14.79 -0.77
CA ASP A 163 0.74 14.62 -1.85
C ASP A 163 0.64 13.14 -2.29
N CYS A 164 1.80 12.48 -2.44
CA CYS A 164 1.83 11.04 -2.73
C CYS A 164 1.20 10.21 -1.60
N GLY A 165 1.31 10.65 -0.35
CA GLY A 165 0.61 10.05 0.80
C GLY A 165 -0.91 10.22 0.69
N ALA A 166 -1.38 11.39 0.25
CA ALA A 166 -2.80 11.66 0.05
C ALA A 166 -3.41 10.74 -1.01
N VAL A 167 -2.81 10.66 -2.21
CA VAL A 167 -3.31 9.78 -3.28
C VAL A 167 -3.22 8.29 -2.90
N THR A 168 -2.16 7.88 -2.19
CA THR A 168 -2.02 6.51 -1.70
C THR A 168 -3.13 6.15 -0.71
N THR A 169 -3.49 7.07 0.19
CA THR A 169 -4.59 6.87 1.14
C THR A 169 -5.93 6.78 0.40
N ALA A 170 -6.16 7.65 -0.57
CA ALA A 170 -7.36 7.58 -1.42
C ALA A 170 -7.46 6.25 -2.15
N LEU A 171 -6.34 5.73 -2.70
CA LEU A 171 -6.28 4.45 -3.40
C LEU A 171 -6.66 3.27 -2.51
N VAL A 172 -6.06 3.15 -1.32
CA VAL A 172 -6.35 2.01 -0.43
C VAL A 172 -7.76 2.07 0.15
N ASN A 173 -8.33 3.26 0.31
CA ASN A 173 -9.72 3.44 0.71
C ASN A 173 -10.68 3.07 -0.44
N ALA A 174 -10.39 3.50 -1.67
CA ALA A 174 -11.16 3.13 -2.85
C ALA A 174 -11.13 1.61 -3.09
N ALA A 175 -9.98 0.95 -2.90
CA ALA A 175 -9.88 -0.50 -2.96
C ALA A 175 -10.77 -1.16 -1.91
N TRP A 176 -10.69 -0.71 -0.65
CA TRP A 176 -11.49 -1.24 0.44
C TRP A 176 -12.99 -1.11 0.20
N SER A 177 -13.44 0.04 -0.29
CA SER A 177 -14.86 0.28 -0.60
C SER A 177 -15.42 -0.63 -1.71
N ARG A 178 -14.56 -1.31 -2.46
CA ARG A 178 -14.88 -2.29 -3.51
C ARG A 178 -14.61 -3.73 -3.09
N GLY A 179 -14.38 -3.96 -1.78
CA GLY A 179 -14.11 -5.30 -1.24
C GLY A 179 -12.69 -5.82 -1.47
N LEU A 180 -11.78 -5.00 -2.01
CA LEU A 180 -10.37 -5.37 -2.14
C LEU A 180 -9.59 -4.99 -0.89
N GLY A 181 -8.68 -5.87 -0.49
CA GLY A 181 -7.68 -5.59 0.53
C GLY A 181 -6.43 -4.96 -0.08
N ALA A 182 -5.78 -4.08 0.70
CA ALA A 182 -4.51 -3.51 0.29
C ALA A 182 -3.54 -3.38 1.46
N VAL A 183 -2.23 -3.36 1.16
CA VAL A 183 -1.18 -2.96 2.10
C VAL A 183 -0.14 -2.08 1.42
N ILE A 184 0.14 -0.93 2.03
CA ILE A 184 1.24 -0.05 1.61
C ILE A 184 2.55 -0.70 2.08
N ASN A 185 3.41 -1.04 1.12
CA ASN A 185 4.57 -1.89 1.34
C ASN A 185 5.87 -1.18 0.94
N SER A 186 6.82 -1.12 1.85
CA SER A 186 8.18 -0.63 1.56
C SER A 186 9.17 -1.75 1.25
N GLN A 187 8.93 -2.97 1.74
CA GLN A 187 9.84 -4.10 1.51
C GLN A 187 9.87 -4.49 0.03
N GLY A 188 8.71 -4.42 -0.64
CA GLY A 188 8.59 -4.76 -2.05
C GLY A 188 9.36 -3.86 -3.01
N ILE A 189 9.88 -2.71 -2.55
CA ILE A 189 10.71 -1.78 -3.34
C ILE A 189 12.15 -1.66 -2.81
N MET A 190 12.55 -2.48 -1.84
CA MET A 190 13.90 -2.40 -1.27
C MET A 190 15.00 -2.79 -2.24
N GLN A 191 14.69 -3.52 -3.30
CA GLN A 191 15.58 -3.83 -4.41
C GLN A 191 15.13 -3.03 -5.66
N SER A 192 15.22 -1.70 -5.59
CA SER A 192 14.74 -0.79 -6.65
C SER A 192 15.23 -1.12 -8.06
N PRO A 193 16.48 -1.59 -8.29
CA PRO A 193 16.89 -1.99 -9.63
C PRO A 193 16.03 -3.10 -10.23
N VAL A 194 15.65 -4.10 -9.44
CA VAL A 194 14.76 -5.19 -9.88
C VAL A 194 13.37 -4.65 -10.24
N VAL A 195 12.83 -3.79 -9.34
CA VAL A 195 11.51 -3.18 -9.56
C VAL A 195 11.52 -2.32 -10.83
N ARG A 196 12.55 -1.50 -10.99
CA ARG A 196 12.70 -0.60 -12.13
C ARG A 196 12.75 -1.36 -13.44
N GLU A 197 13.58 -2.40 -13.50
CA GLU A 197 13.76 -3.24 -14.69
C GLU A 197 12.44 -3.89 -15.12
N HIS A 198 11.78 -4.61 -14.21
CA HIS A 198 10.62 -5.41 -14.56
C HIS A 198 9.30 -4.63 -14.62
N ALA A 199 9.23 -3.46 -14.00
CA ALA A 199 8.11 -2.54 -14.15
C ALA A 199 8.28 -1.52 -15.29
N GLY A 200 9.45 -1.47 -15.95
CA GLY A 200 9.72 -0.52 -17.01
C GLY A 200 9.74 0.94 -16.56
N ILE A 201 10.19 1.19 -15.32
CA ILE A 201 10.19 2.54 -14.73
C ILE A 201 11.36 3.34 -15.29
N ALA A 202 11.09 4.49 -15.92
CA ALA A 202 12.09 5.38 -16.48
C ALA A 202 12.99 6.03 -15.43
N ASP A 203 14.22 6.45 -15.81
CA ASP A 203 15.22 6.99 -14.89
C ASP A 203 14.85 8.35 -14.30
N ASP A 204 13.95 9.08 -14.93
CA ASP A 204 13.40 10.35 -14.45
C ASP A 204 12.32 10.18 -13.37
N GLN A 205 11.97 8.96 -13.02
CA GLN A 205 11.05 8.62 -11.95
C GLN A 205 11.78 8.17 -10.70
N VAL A 206 11.24 8.49 -9.55
CA VAL A 206 11.69 7.99 -8.23
C VAL A 206 10.67 6.99 -7.69
N ILE A 207 11.13 5.77 -7.40
CA ILE A 207 10.29 4.74 -6.80
C ILE A 207 10.06 5.06 -5.32
N MET A 208 8.80 5.29 -4.94
CA MET A 208 8.43 5.72 -3.60
C MET A 208 7.87 4.61 -2.72
N LYS A 209 6.83 3.93 -3.19
CA LYS A 209 6.13 2.87 -2.45
C LYS A 209 5.57 1.83 -3.40
N SER A 210 5.31 0.63 -2.86
CA SER A 210 4.44 -0.34 -3.50
C SER A 210 3.17 -0.54 -2.69
N ILE A 211 2.09 -0.93 -3.36
CA ILE A 211 0.81 -1.25 -2.77
C ILE A 211 0.40 -2.61 -3.30
N ALA A 212 0.37 -3.61 -2.44
CA ALA A 212 -0.15 -4.92 -2.77
C ALA A 212 -1.68 -4.89 -2.67
N ILE A 213 -2.39 -5.42 -3.66
CA ILE A 213 -3.86 -5.37 -3.77
C ILE A 213 -4.40 -6.74 -4.20
N GLY A 214 -5.50 -7.16 -3.61
CA GLY A 214 -6.20 -8.38 -4.00
C GLY A 214 -7.44 -8.64 -3.15
N TRP A 215 -8.13 -9.73 -3.43
CA TRP A 215 -9.25 -10.19 -2.63
C TRP A 215 -8.74 -10.70 -1.28
N PRO A 216 -9.24 -10.16 -0.15
CA PRO A 216 -8.79 -10.61 1.16
C PRO A 216 -9.07 -12.11 1.37
N ASP A 217 -8.09 -12.81 1.91
CA ASP A 217 -8.31 -14.15 2.47
C ASP A 217 -8.64 -14.00 3.96
N ASP A 218 -9.91 -14.16 4.31
CA ASP A 218 -10.39 -14.02 5.68
C ASP A 218 -9.85 -15.12 6.61
N SER A 219 -9.37 -16.23 6.05
CA SER A 219 -8.72 -17.30 6.82
C SER A 219 -7.28 -17.00 7.18
N PHE A 220 -6.65 -15.98 6.55
CA PHE A 220 -5.26 -15.62 6.80
C PHE A 220 -5.12 -14.84 8.11
N PRO A 221 -4.47 -15.39 9.16
CA PRO A 221 -4.59 -14.84 10.51
C PRO A 221 -4.10 -13.40 10.66
N ALA A 222 -3.05 -12.99 9.91
CA ALA A 222 -2.56 -11.61 9.96
C ALA A 222 -3.58 -10.58 9.47
N ASN A 223 -4.60 -10.97 8.71
CA ASN A 223 -5.65 -10.07 8.23
C ASN A 223 -6.64 -9.67 9.34
N ALA A 224 -6.69 -10.43 10.44
CA ALA A 224 -7.48 -10.07 11.62
C ALA A 224 -6.83 -8.99 12.49
N VAL A 225 -5.56 -8.67 12.27
CA VAL A 225 -4.85 -7.68 13.10
C VAL A 225 -5.34 -6.28 12.78
N VAL A 226 -5.87 -5.61 13.80
CA VAL A 226 -6.29 -4.20 13.78
C VAL A 226 -5.31 -3.39 14.62
N SER A 227 -4.55 -2.50 13.98
CA SER A 227 -3.60 -1.63 14.69
C SER A 227 -4.32 -0.46 15.36
N GLU A 228 -3.93 -0.17 16.60
CA GLU A 228 -4.43 0.95 17.37
C GLU A 228 -4.12 2.31 16.72
N ARG A 229 -4.87 3.30 17.11
CA ARG A 229 -4.67 4.72 16.76
C ARG A 229 -4.58 5.55 18.02
N LYS A 230 -3.90 6.70 17.91
CA LYS A 230 -4.01 7.73 18.93
C LYS A 230 -5.46 8.17 19.07
N THR A 231 -5.86 8.49 20.28
CA THR A 231 -7.12 9.19 20.53
C THR A 231 -7.02 10.66 20.08
N VAL A 232 -8.17 11.31 19.92
CA VAL A 232 -8.21 12.75 19.62
C VAL A 232 -7.49 13.54 20.73
N GLN A 233 -7.67 13.15 21.98
CA GLN A 233 -7.05 13.80 23.14
C GLN A 233 -5.51 13.71 23.14
N GLU A 234 -4.96 12.63 22.61
CA GLU A 234 -3.49 12.44 22.47
C GLU A 234 -2.87 13.20 21.30
N ALA A 235 -3.67 13.59 20.31
CA ALA A 235 -3.15 14.09 19.03
C ALA A 235 -3.59 15.53 18.70
N VAL A 236 -4.64 16.04 19.34
CA VAL A 236 -5.30 17.30 18.98
C VAL A 236 -5.28 18.28 20.14
N VAL A 237 -4.95 19.52 19.85
CA VAL A 237 -5.08 20.65 20.78
C VAL A 237 -6.15 21.60 20.22
N PHE A 238 -7.23 21.78 20.97
CA PHE A 238 -8.27 22.75 20.63
C PHE A 238 -7.89 24.14 21.15
N ARG A 239 -8.18 25.17 20.38
CA ARG A 239 -8.02 26.58 20.78
C ARG A 239 -9.22 27.38 20.32
N GLY A 240 -9.72 28.29 21.17
CA GLY A 240 -10.81 29.19 20.85
C GLY A 240 -12.21 28.55 20.83
N PHE A 241 -12.38 27.36 21.38
CA PHE A 241 -13.67 26.69 21.55
C PHE A 241 -14.28 26.92 22.93
N ASP A 242 -13.52 27.48 23.87
CA ASP A 242 -13.98 27.80 25.22
C ASP A 242 -14.81 29.09 25.15
N GLN A 243 -16.12 28.96 25.04
CA GLN A 243 -17.10 30.02 25.27
C GLN A 243 -18.12 29.57 26.31
#